data_f901763374cbb4983c64f8b3efe42c7a
#
_entry.id   f901763374cbb4983c64f8b3efe42c7a
#
_cell.length_a   1.000
_cell.length_b   1.000
_cell.length_c   1.000
_cell.angle_alpha   90.00
_cell.angle_beta   90.00
_cell.angle_gamma   90.00
#
_symmetry.space_group_name_H-M   'P 1'
#
loop_
_entity.id
_entity.type
_entity.pdbx_description
1 polymer ?
#
loop_
_entity_poly.entity_id
_entity_poly.type
_entity_poly.pdbx_seq_one_letter_code
_entity_poly.pdbx_strand_id
1 'polypeptide(L)' 'MDISQSFMVGDKTADLQCGWNAGVKKSILVRTGYGADLERDEPDTVASAAIVDDIVAAVDWILENP' A
#
# COMPACT_ATOMS: atom_id res chain seq x y z
N MET A 1 -11.43 -11.55 12.16
CA MET A 1 -10.18 -11.05 11.54
C MET A 1 -9.63 -9.91 12.37
N ASP A 2 -8.33 -9.93 12.65
CA ASP A 2 -7.69 -8.84 13.36
C ASP A 2 -7.18 -7.82 12.33
N ILE A 3 -7.80 -6.65 12.25
CA ILE A 3 -7.46 -5.63 11.25
C ILE A 3 -6.02 -5.12 11.42
N SER A 4 -5.49 -5.12 12.65
CA SER A 4 -4.12 -4.68 12.92
C SER A 4 -3.07 -5.66 12.38
N GLN A 5 -3.48 -6.85 11.94
CA GLN A 5 -2.63 -7.84 11.29
C GLN A 5 -2.88 -7.90 9.79
N SER A 6 -3.71 -7.01 9.27
CA SER A 6 -4.12 -7.00 7.86
C SER A 6 -3.32 -5.97 7.06
N PHE A 7 -3.44 -6.06 5.74
CA PHE A 7 -2.77 -5.15 4.81
C PHE A 7 -3.79 -4.57 3.84
N MET A 8 -3.55 -3.33 3.40
CA MET A 8 -4.32 -2.70 2.34
C MET A 8 -3.41 -2.55 1.13
N VAL A 9 -3.86 -3.04 -0.03
CA VAL A 9 -3.09 -2.94 -1.28
C VAL A 9 -3.91 -2.14 -2.29
N GLY A 10 -3.31 -1.13 -2.87
CA GLY A 10 -4.02 -0.30 -3.85
C GLY A 10 -3.06 0.55 -4.67
N ASP A 11 -3.61 1.25 -5.67
CA ASP A 11 -2.85 2.10 -6.57
C ASP A 11 -3.25 3.58 -6.47
N LYS A 12 -4.08 3.93 -5.48
CA LYS A 12 -4.59 5.29 -5.29
C LYS A 12 -4.49 5.72 -3.84
N THR A 13 -4.43 7.04 -3.63
CA THR A 13 -4.41 7.62 -2.29
C THR A 13 -5.62 7.16 -1.46
N ALA A 14 -6.80 7.10 -2.08
CA ALA A 14 -8.02 6.68 -1.38
C ALA A 14 -7.89 5.28 -0.78
N ASP A 15 -7.24 4.37 -1.49
CA ASP A 15 -7.01 3.01 -1.01
C ASP A 15 -6.09 3.00 0.21
N LEU A 16 -4.98 3.75 0.14
CA LEU A 16 -4.03 3.84 1.24
C LEU A 16 -4.67 4.49 2.46
N GLN A 17 -5.43 5.56 2.24
CA GLN A 17 -6.13 6.28 3.31
C GLN A 17 -7.16 5.39 3.99
N CYS A 18 -7.89 4.60 3.21
CA CYS A 18 -8.85 3.63 3.74
C CYS A 18 -8.16 2.63 4.67
N GLY A 19 -7.02 2.12 4.27
CA GLY A 19 -6.24 1.21 5.11
C GLY A 19 -5.76 1.86 6.40
N TRP A 20 -5.21 3.07 6.31
CA TRP A 20 -4.74 3.79 7.49
C TRP A 20 -5.88 4.11 8.45
N ASN A 21 -7.03 4.55 7.92
CA ASN A 21 -8.19 4.86 8.74
C ASN A 21 -8.77 3.62 9.42
N ALA A 22 -8.65 2.46 8.78
CA ALA A 22 -9.11 1.19 9.35
C ALA A 22 -8.13 0.60 10.37
N GLY A 23 -6.89 1.11 10.41
CA GLY A 23 -5.88 0.63 11.35
C GLY A 23 -5.16 -0.64 10.91
N VAL A 24 -5.01 -0.85 9.59
CA VAL A 24 -4.27 -2.00 9.07
C VAL A 24 -2.79 -1.91 9.45
N LYS A 25 -2.12 -3.05 9.45
CA LYS A 25 -0.70 -3.12 9.77
C LYS A 25 0.14 -2.27 8.83
N LYS A 26 -0.18 -2.31 7.54
CA LYS A 26 0.55 -1.52 6.52
C LYS A 26 -0.33 -1.33 5.30
N SER A 27 -0.26 -0.15 4.70
CA SER A 27 -0.83 0.09 3.37
C SER A 27 0.29 -0.07 2.35
N ILE A 28 -0.01 -0.71 1.23
CA ILE A 28 0.97 -1.04 0.18
C ILE A 28 0.51 -0.41 -1.12
N LEU A 29 1.40 0.40 -1.72
CA LEU A 29 1.14 1.02 -3.01
C LEU A 29 1.76 0.16 -4.11
N VAL A 30 0.94 -0.25 -5.09
CA VAL A 30 1.43 -0.92 -6.28
C VAL A 30 1.62 0.12 -7.38
N ARG A 31 2.70 0.00 -8.15
CA ARG A 31 3.05 0.96 -9.21
C ARG A 31 2.23 0.78 -10.49
N THR A 32 1.50 -0.33 -10.61
CA THR A 32 0.58 -0.54 -11.73
C THR A 32 -0.56 0.47 -11.63
N GLY A 33 -1.20 0.75 -12.76
CA GLY A 33 -2.28 1.74 -12.80
C GLY A 33 -1.80 3.13 -12.42
N TYR A 34 -2.37 3.73 -11.39
CA TYR A 34 -2.06 5.08 -10.96
C TYR A 34 -0.95 5.16 -9.91
N GLY A 35 -0.45 4.01 -9.44
CA GLY A 35 0.52 3.99 -8.34
C GLY A 35 1.83 4.70 -8.66
N ALA A 36 2.36 4.50 -9.86
CA ALA A 36 3.60 5.14 -10.29
C ALA A 36 3.45 6.67 -10.37
N ASP A 37 2.30 7.14 -10.87
CA ASP A 37 2.01 8.57 -10.94
C ASP A 37 1.88 9.17 -9.54
N LEU A 38 1.22 8.46 -8.64
CA LEU A 38 1.05 8.90 -7.26
C LEU A 38 2.40 9.01 -6.55
N GLU A 39 3.27 8.03 -6.74
CA GLU A 39 4.62 8.05 -6.16
C GLU A 39 5.41 9.26 -6.64
N ARG A 40 5.32 9.58 -7.94
CA ARG A 40 6.01 10.71 -8.54
C ARG A 40 5.43 12.04 -8.10
N ASP A 41 4.09 12.15 -8.09
CA ASP A 41 3.39 13.43 -7.90
C ASP A 41 3.17 13.77 -6.43
N GLU A 42 3.02 12.75 -5.57
CA GLU A 42 2.73 12.94 -4.14
C GLU A 42 3.61 12.04 -3.27
N PRO A 43 4.94 12.23 -3.34
CA PRO A 43 5.86 11.36 -2.59
C PRO A 43 5.65 11.44 -1.07
N ASP A 44 5.25 12.59 -0.55
CA ASP A 44 5.02 12.73 0.89
C ASP A 44 3.79 11.95 1.34
N THR A 45 2.76 11.90 0.49
CA THR A 45 1.53 11.17 0.79
C THR A 45 1.79 9.67 0.89
N VAL A 46 2.67 9.13 0.05
CA VAL A 46 2.95 7.69 0.00
C VAL A 46 4.16 7.30 0.84
N ALA A 47 4.79 8.22 1.55
CA ALA A 47 6.00 7.95 2.32
C ALA A 47 5.80 6.91 3.40
N SER A 48 4.59 6.79 3.95
CA SER A 48 4.26 5.81 4.99
C SER A 48 3.79 4.47 4.44
N ALA A 49 3.66 4.35 3.12
CA ALA A 49 3.25 3.11 2.47
C ALA A 49 4.46 2.33 1.99
N ALA A 50 4.32 1.00 1.92
CA ALA A 50 5.31 0.18 1.21
C ALA A 50 5.02 0.31 -0.29
N ILE A 51 6.04 0.54 -1.10
CA ILE A 51 5.87 0.73 -2.54
C ILE A 51 6.48 -0.46 -3.27
N VAL A 52 5.67 -1.13 -4.08
CA VAL A 52 6.08 -2.32 -4.83
C VAL A 52 5.63 -2.20 -6.29
N ASP A 53 6.23 -3.00 -7.17
CA ASP A 53 5.98 -2.86 -8.61
C ASP A 53 4.57 -3.29 -9.03
N ASP A 54 4.06 -4.38 -8.45
CA ASP A 54 2.75 -4.93 -8.82
C ASP A 54 2.18 -5.76 -7.68
N ILE A 55 1.01 -6.38 -7.93
CA ILE A 55 0.33 -7.19 -6.93
C ILE A 55 1.14 -8.43 -6.53
N VAL A 56 1.91 -9.00 -7.45
CA VAL A 56 2.76 -10.15 -7.13
C VAL A 56 3.85 -9.73 -6.14
N ALA A 57 4.48 -8.58 -6.39
CA ALA A 57 5.48 -8.02 -5.48
C ALA A 57 4.85 -7.67 -4.12
N ALA A 58 3.58 -7.23 -4.11
CA ALA A 58 2.88 -6.95 -2.86
C ALA A 58 2.70 -8.23 -2.03
N VAL A 59 2.33 -9.33 -2.66
CA VAL A 59 2.20 -10.62 -1.98
C VAL A 59 3.54 -11.05 -1.40
N ASP A 60 4.61 -10.95 -2.18
CA ASP A 60 5.95 -11.29 -1.72
C ASP A 60 6.36 -10.43 -0.52
N TRP A 61 6.06 -9.13 -0.57
CA TRP A 61 6.35 -8.21 0.53
C TRP A 61 5.64 -8.64 1.81
N ILE A 62 4.34 -9.00 1.69
CA ILE A 62 3.53 -9.44 2.85
C ILE A 62 4.11 -10.72 3.46
N LEU A 63 4.53 -11.66 2.62
CA LEU A 63 5.11 -12.93 3.08
C LEU A 63 6.45 -12.71 3.79
N GLU A 64 7.21 -11.70 3.40
CA GLU A 64 8.48 -11.37 4.03
C GLU A 64 8.32 -10.53 5.30
N ASN A 65 7.16 -9.86 5.46
CA ASN A 65 6.88 -8.95 6.58
C ASN A 65 5.56 -9.29 7.26
N PRO A 66 5.40 -10.52 7.74
CA PRO A 66 4.13 -10.96 8.33
C PRO A 66 3.79 -10.24 9.63
#